data_cf68fc61f9a878ca8da17eb2f267b939
#
_entry.id   cf68fc61f9a878ca8da17eb2f267b939
#
_cell.length_a   1.000
_cell.length_b   1.000
_cell.length_c   1.000
_cell.angle_alpha   90.00
_cell.angle_beta   90.00
_cell.angle_gamma   90.00
#
_symmetry.space_group_name_H-M   'P 1'
#
loop_
_entity.id
_entity.type
_entity.pdbx_description
1 polymer ?
#
loop_
_entity_poly.entity_id
_entity_poly.type
_entity_poly.pdbx_seq_one_letter_code
_entity_poly.pdbx_strand_id
1 'polypeptide(L)'
;MKNGAIVNTNIDSNAPTTRTVNGQVDPVLTVPTNETQMLRLANIGADIWYRLKLSGTQFRVIAQDANPVAQVWTTDELVLPPGKRYDVLVRWPNAGTHTLETLPYSTGPDGDNYPQRRLMTVNVEGDPVPDIEWPTSLAPPSPLATDKVDRTRQFVFSENTKTNQFYINGKQFDATRVNVVAKLGTTEEWTLKNVSREEHPFHIHVNDFLVMAVNGKPVESYSEQDTVPLPVGGEVRIRMHFNRFVGTYVFHCHILAHEDNGMMNIVDVSKNGKLSKATQQILDKMNREMAGQHMGHH
;
A
#
# COMPACT_ATOMS: atom_id res chain seq x y z
N MET A 1 -15.89 -1.97 19.21
CA MET A 1 -15.20 -1.30 20.33
C MET A 1 -15.91 -1.69 21.61
N LYS A 2 -15.20 -2.12 22.63
CA LYS A 2 -15.76 -2.42 23.95
C LYS A 2 -15.39 -1.23 24.85
N ASN A 3 -16.39 -0.54 25.42
CA ASN A 3 -16.18 0.66 26.25
C ASN A 3 -15.43 1.82 25.58
N GLY A 4 -15.58 2.02 24.26
CA GLY A 4 -14.89 3.06 23.51
C GLY A 4 -13.40 2.82 23.26
N ALA A 5 -12.81 1.76 23.79
CA ALA A 5 -11.42 1.38 23.53
C ALA A 5 -11.34 0.47 22.29
N ILE A 6 -10.28 0.62 21.52
CA ILE A 6 -9.92 -0.32 20.45
C ILE A 6 -9.56 -1.63 21.17
N VAL A 7 -10.21 -2.72 20.79
CA VAL A 7 -9.90 -4.04 21.35
C VAL A 7 -8.52 -4.44 20.81
N ASN A 8 -7.56 -4.61 21.72
CA ASN A 8 -6.21 -5.05 21.38
C ASN A 8 -6.19 -6.59 21.16
N THR A 9 -6.93 -7.02 20.15
CA THR A 9 -6.95 -8.41 19.67
C THR A 9 -6.85 -8.35 18.17
N ASN A 10 -6.37 -9.40 17.53
CA ASN A 10 -6.35 -9.52 16.07
C ASN A 10 -7.64 -8.96 15.49
N ILE A 11 -7.48 -8.04 14.57
CA ILE A 11 -8.58 -7.57 13.74
C ILE A 11 -8.86 -8.74 12.80
N ASP A 12 -9.81 -9.59 13.18
CA ASP A 12 -10.28 -10.68 12.34
C ASP A 12 -11.16 -10.09 11.24
N SER A 13 -10.67 -10.11 10.02
CA SER A 13 -11.39 -9.64 8.83
C SER A 13 -12.64 -10.47 8.52
N ASN A 14 -12.70 -11.72 9.04
CA ASN A 14 -13.89 -12.56 8.98
C ASN A 14 -14.94 -12.18 10.03
N ALA A 15 -14.60 -11.35 11.01
CA ALA A 15 -15.57 -10.82 11.96
C ALA A 15 -16.60 -9.93 11.25
N PRO A 16 -17.83 -9.81 11.78
CA PRO A 16 -18.83 -8.89 11.26
C PRO A 16 -18.28 -7.45 11.26
N THR A 17 -18.03 -6.92 10.08
CA THR A 17 -17.48 -5.57 9.90
C THR A 17 -18.42 -4.70 9.10
N THR A 18 -18.51 -3.42 9.46
CA THR A 18 -19.24 -2.43 8.70
C THR A 18 -18.28 -1.69 7.77
N ARG A 19 -18.57 -1.71 6.47
CA ARG A 19 -17.84 -0.93 5.47
C ARG A 19 -18.40 0.46 5.39
N THR A 20 -17.57 1.45 5.35
CA THR A 20 -17.98 2.86 5.21
C THR A 20 -17.18 3.54 4.10
N VAL A 21 -17.84 4.48 3.40
CA VAL A 21 -17.20 5.42 2.49
C VAL A 21 -17.34 6.80 3.12
N ASN A 22 -16.21 7.45 3.41
CA ASN A 22 -16.16 8.72 4.14
C ASN A 22 -16.96 8.70 5.47
N GLY A 23 -16.89 7.55 6.20
CA GLY A 23 -17.59 7.37 7.48
C GLY A 23 -19.09 7.03 7.37
N GLN A 24 -19.64 6.93 6.18
CA GLN A 24 -21.06 6.62 5.94
C GLN A 24 -21.22 5.21 5.37
N VAL A 25 -22.29 4.53 5.78
CA VAL A 25 -22.68 3.23 5.24
C VAL A 25 -23.55 3.44 4.00
N ASP A 26 -23.12 2.88 2.86
CA ASP A 26 -23.82 2.95 1.57
C ASP A 26 -24.29 4.39 1.22
N PRO A 27 -23.40 5.40 1.21
CA PRO A 27 -23.80 6.76 0.88
C PRO A 27 -24.32 6.84 -0.56
N VAL A 28 -25.14 7.84 -0.82
CA VAL A 28 -25.63 8.15 -2.17
C VAL A 28 -24.84 9.35 -2.70
N LEU A 29 -24.21 9.17 -3.84
CA LEU A 29 -23.61 10.24 -4.63
C LEU A 29 -24.54 10.57 -5.80
N THR A 30 -24.96 11.84 -5.93
CA THR A 30 -25.71 12.30 -7.08
C THR A 30 -24.81 13.13 -7.99
N VAL A 31 -24.79 12.80 -9.28
CA VAL A 31 -23.95 13.47 -10.28
C VAL A 31 -24.75 13.76 -11.56
N PRO A 32 -24.46 14.83 -12.28
CA PRO A 32 -25.06 15.10 -13.59
C PRO A 32 -24.66 14.04 -14.63
N THR A 33 -25.60 13.75 -15.55
CA THR A 33 -25.34 12.86 -16.68
C THR A 33 -24.13 13.36 -17.50
N ASN A 34 -23.23 12.46 -17.82
CA ASN A 34 -22.01 12.71 -18.61
C ASN A 34 -20.99 13.67 -17.95
N GLU A 35 -21.18 14.07 -16.69
CA GLU A 35 -20.19 14.87 -15.99
C GLU A 35 -18.98 14.03 -15.59
N THR A 36 -17.78 14.56 -15.83
CA THR A 36 -16.55 13.93 -15.36
C THR A 36 -16.37 14.15 -13.87
N GLN A 37 -16.30 13.07 -13.12
CA GLN A 37 -15.99 13.07 -11.70
C GLN A 37 -14.54 12.63 -11.48
N MET A 38 -13.82 13.33 -10.62
CA MET A 38 -12.53 12.88 -10.10
C MET A 38 -12.75 12.26 -8.73
N LEU A 39 -12.50 10.96 -8.63
CA LEU A 39 -12.60 10.24 -7.36
C LEU A 39 -11.19 9.95 -6.83
N ARG A 40 -10.97 10.27 -5.55
CA ARG A 40 -9.77 9.86 -4.80
C ARG A 40 -10.13 8.67 -3.93
N LEU A 41 -9.63 7.52 -4.31
CA LEU A 41 -9.88 6.25 -3.65
C LEU A 41 -8.70 5.94 -2.73
N ALA A 42 -8.97 5.78 -1.42
CA ALA A 42 -7.96 5.43 -0.44
C ALA A 42 -8.49 4.33 0.48
N ASN A 43 -7.75 3.24 0.60
CA ASN A 43 -8.03 2.24 1.61
C ASN A 43 -7.27 2.58 2.89
N ILE A 44 -7.98 3.17 3.86
CA ILE A 44 -7.45 3.52 5.18
C ILE A 44 -7.82 2.47 6.24
N GLY A 45 -8.32 1.31 5.80
CA GLY A 45 -8.64 0.18 6.67
C GLY A 45 -7.37 -0.51 7.17
N ALA A 46 -7.49 -1.16 8.34
CA ALA A 46 -6.35 -1.82 8.99
C ALA A 46 -5.96 -3.14 8.33
N ASP A 47 -6.89 -3.76 7.57
CA ASP A 47 -6.72 -5.13 7.12
C ASP A 47 -7.39 -5.42 5.77
N ILE A 48 -8.61 -4.95 5.57
CA ILE A 48 -9.50 -5.39 4.51
C ILE A 48 -9.04 -4.90 3.14
N TRP A 49 -9.02 -5.84 2.20
CA TRP A 49 -8.77 -5.57 0.78
C TRP A 49 -10.09 -5.31 0.04
N TYR A 50 -10.02 -4.45 -0.95
CA TYR A 50 -11.13 -4.16 -1.84
C TYR A 50 -10.74 -4.47 -3.29
N ARG A 51 -11.61 -5.17 -4.01
CA ARG A 51 -11.58 -5.29 -5.46
C ARG A 51 -12.73 -4.47 -6.01
N LEU A 52 -12.46 -3.19 -6.24
CA LEU A 52 -13.48 -2.21 -6.58
C LEU A 52 -13.94 -2.36 -8.02
N LYS A 53 -15.26 -2.16 -8.23
CA LYS A 53 -15.90 -2.08 -9.53
C LYS A 53 -16.99 -1.01 -9.49
N LEU A 54 -17.06 -0.18 -10.54
CA LEU A 54 -18.17 0.74 -10.79
C LEU A 54 -19.07 0.18 -11.89
N SER A 55 -20.40 0.14 -11.64
CA SER A 55 -21.35 -0.21 -12.69
C SER A 55 -21.54 0.96 -13.67
N GLY A 56 -21.70 0.64 -14.96
CA GLY A 56 -21.99 1.61 -16.02
C GLY A 56 -20.84 2.52 -16.45
N THR A 57 -19.63 2.34 -15.89
CA THR A 57 -18.43 3.08 -16.27
C THR A 57 -17.15 2.31 -15.93
N GLN A 58 -16.00 2.82 -16.36
CA GLN A 58 -14.68 2.29 -16.06
C GLN A 58 -13.87 3.30 -15.26
N PHE A 59 -12.89 2.83 -14.49
CA PHE A 59 -11.88 3.67 -13.88
C PHE A 59 -10.85 4.11 -14.92
N ARG A 60 -10.62 5.40 -15.04
CA ARG A 60 -9.49 5.94 -15.77
C ARG A 60 -8.48 6.47 -14.77
N VAL A 61 -7.42 5.71 -14.55
CA VAL A 61 -6.43 5.99 -13.51
C VAL A 61 -5.48 7.09 -13.96
N ILE A 62 -5.42 8.16 -13.16
CA ILE A 62 -4.61 9.36 -13.40
C ILE A 62 -3.47 9.53 -12.39
N ALA A 63 -3.58 8.91 -11.21
CA ALA A 63 -2.50 8.84 -10.22
C ALA A 63 -2.63 7.56 -9.37
N GLN A 64 -1.52 7.08 -8.84
CA GLN A 64 -1.49 6.08 -7.77
C GLN A 64 -0.50 6.49 -6.69
N ASP A 65 -0.86 6.25 -5.43
CA ASP A 65 -0.09 6.61 -4.24
C ASP A 65 0.45 8.06 -4.30
N ALA A 66 -0.42 9.01 -4.74
CA ALA A 66 -0.15 10.43 -4.95
C ALA A 66 0.81 10.76 -6.13
N ASN A 67 1.27 9.79 -6.92
CA ASN A 67 2.12 10.01 -8.07
C ASN A 67 1.29 10.04 -9.37
N PRO A 68 1.31 11.14 -10.14
CA PRO A 68 0.66 11.22 -11.44
C PRO A 68 1.26 10.19 -12.41
N VAL A 69 0.41 9.66 -13.30
CA VAL A 69 0.84 8.62 -14.23
C VAL A 69 1.45 9.19 -15.52
N ALA A 70 2.48 8.53 -16.02
CA ALA A 70 3.09 8.83 -17.31
C ALA A 70 2.16 8.44 -18.49
N GLN A 71 1.34 7.44 -18.29
CA GLN A 71 0.31 7.01 -19.21
C GLN A 71 -0.98 6.71 -18.44
N VAL A 72 -2.06 7.35 -18.83
CA VAL A 72 -3.40 7.05 -18.28
C VAL A 72 -3.88 5.72 -18.83
N TRP A 73 -4.35 4.86 -17.95
CA TRP A 73 -4.94 3.57 -18.36
C TRP A 73 -6.38 3.44 -17.87
N THR A 74 -7.14 2.61 -18.55
CA THR A 74 -8.55 2.33 -18.22
C THR A 74 -8.67 0.89 -17.75
N THR A 75 -9.47 0.68 -16.70
CA THR A 75 -9.73 -0.65 -16.15
C THR A 75 -11.15 -0.75 -15.58
N ASP A 76 -11.72 -1.95 -15.63
CA ASP A 76 -13.02 -2.24 -15.01
C ASP A 76 -12.92 -2.41 -13.49
N GLU A 77 -11.73 -2.77 -13.00
CA GLU A 77 -11.54 -3.15 -11.60
C GLU A 77 -10.22 -2.61 -11.05
N LEU A 78 -10.23 -2.27 -9.75
CA LEU A 78 -9.04 -1.86 -9.02
C LEU A 78 -8.91 -2.68 -7.74
N VAL A 79 -7.76 -3.31 -7.55
CA VAL A 79 -7.40 -3.93 -6.27
C VAL A 79 -6.80 -2.86 -5.37
N LEU A 80 -7.38 -2.69 -4.20
CA LEU A 80 -7.05 -1.64 -3.24
C LEU A 80 -6.71 -2.26 -1.88
N PRO A 81 -5.47 -2.77 -1.68
CA PRO A 81 -5.01 -3.25 -0.39
C PRO A 81 -4.93 -2.12 0.64
N PRO A 82 -4.81 -2.42 1.94
CA PRO A 82 -4.52 -1.41 2.94
C PRO A 82 -3.35 -0.50 2.54
N GLY A 83 -3.51 0.81 2.72
CA GLY A 83 -2.52 1.84 2.35
C GLY A 83 -2.53 2.26 0.88
N LYS A 84 -3.14 1.51 -0.03
CA LYS A 84 -3.18 1.85 -1.46
C LYS A 84 -4.14 2.99 -1.76
N ARG A 85 -3.75 3.86 -2.69
CA ARG A 85 -4.56 4.98 -3.17
C ARG A 85 -4.55 5.03 -4.70
N TYR A 86 -5.68 5.46 -5.27
CA TYR A 86 -5.80 5.80 -6.70
C TYR A 86 -6.58 7.10 -6.87
N ASP A 87 -6.12 7.97 -7.76
CA ASP A 87 -6.95 9.05 -8.30
C ASP A 87 -7.45 8.61 -9.67
N VAL A 88 -8.77 8.69 -9.87
CA VAL A 88 -9.40 8.21 -11.11
C VAL A 88 -10.38 9.24 -11.66
N LEU A 89 -10.50 9.30 -12.99
CA LEU A 89 -11.61 9.95 -13.65
C LEU A 89 -12.66 8.91 -14.02
N VAL A 90 -13.93 9.25 -13.79
CA VAL A 90 -15.07 8.45 -14.16
C VAL A 90 -16.16 9.32 -14.77
N ARG A 91 -17.00 8.72 -15.63
CA ARG A 91 -18.12 9.41 -16.28
C ARG A 91 -19.20 8.40 -16.61
N TRP A 92 -20.43 8.74 -16.31
CA TRP A 92 -21.60 7.94 -16.69
C TRP A 92 -22.33 8.64 -17.83
N PRO A 93 -22.31 8.08 -19.06
CA PRO A 93 -22.89 8.74 -20.23
C PRO A 93 -24.41 8.74 -20.22
N ASN A 94 -25.05 7.89 -19.42
CA ASN A 94 -26.49 7.72 -19.34
C ASN A 94 -26.99 7.90 -17.91
N ALA A 95 -28.16 8.52 -17.76
CA ALA A 95 -28.86 8.62 -16.49
C ALA A 95 -29.25 7.22 -15.97
N GLY A 96 -29.29 7.07 -14.65
CA GLY A 96 -29.64 5.83 -13.98
C GLY A 96 -29.02 5.69 -12.60
N THR A 97 -29.35 4.59 -11.93
CA THR A 97 -28.74 4.25 -10.65
C THR A 97 -27.62 3.23 -10.86
N HIS A 98 -26.46 3.57 -10.36
CA HIS A 98 -25.22 2.77 -10.44
C HIS A 98 -24.69 2.47 -9.05
N THR A 99 -23.70 1.59 -8.96
CA THR A 99 -23.09 1.18 -7.68
C THR A 99 -21.58 1.17 -7.77
N LEU A 100 -20.94 1.55 -6.66
CA LEU A 100 -19.56 1.14 -6.36
C LEU A 100 -19.64 -0.10 -5.48
N GLU A 101 -19.00 -1.15 -5.92
CA GLU A 101 -18.96 -2.44 -5.20
C GLU A 101 -17.51 -2.87 -4.97
N THR A 102 -17.31 -3.67 -3.91
CA THR A 102 -16.15 -4.56 -3.85
C THR A 102 -16.60 -5.95 -4.30
N LEU A 103 -15.87 -6.51 -5.26
CA LEU A 103 -16.06 -7.89 -5.70
C LEU A 103 -15.44 -8.87 -4.70
N PRO A 104 -15.76 -10.17 -4.76
CA PRO A 104 -15.10 -11.17 -3.94
C PRO A 104 -13.59 -11.13 -4.16
N TYR A 105 -12.85 -11.19 -3.08
CA TYR A 105 -11.39 -11.22 -3.11
C TYR A 105 -10.85 -12.17 -2.03
N SER A 106 -9.78 -12.91 -2.33
CA SER A 106 -9.09 -13.76 -1.37
C SER A 106 -7.61 -13.41 -1.37
N THR A 107 -7.04 -13.21 -0.20
CA THR A 107 -5.61 -12.94 -0.03
C THR A 107 -4.76 -14.21 0.01
N GLY A 108 -5.39 -15.38 -0.08
CA GLY A 108 -4.68 -16.66 -0.16
C GLY A 108 -5.20 -17.73 0.78
N PRO A 109 -4.60 -18.93 0.75
CA PRO A 109 -5.06 -20.07 1.55
C PRO A 109 -4.98 -19.89 3.07
N ASP A 110 -4.05 -19.10 3.56
CA ASP A 110 -3.90 -18.78 4.98
C ASP A 110 -4.36 -17.36 5.31
N GLY A 111 -4.80 -16.61 4.28
CA GLY A 111 -5.36 -15.27 4.39
C GLY A 111 -6.88 -15.24 4.42
N ASP A 112 -7.42 -14.11 4.09
CA ASP A 112 -8.83 -13.78 4.26
C ASP A 112 -9.64 -13.87 2.98
N ASN A 113 -10.95 -14.11 3.14
CA ASN A 113 -11.92 -14.11 2.06
C ASN A 113 -12.91 -12.96 2.27
N TYR A 114 -12.84 -11.98 1.40
CA TYR A 114 -13.72 -10.82 1.44
C TYR A 114 -14.88 -11.01 0.47
N PRO A 115 -16.14 -11.05 0.98
CA PRO A 115 -17.32 -11.21 0.14
C PRO A 115 -17.63 -9.94 -0.63
N GLN A 116 -18.42 -10.08 -1.72
CA GLN A 116 -18.97 -8.94 -2.43
C GLN A 116 -19.82 -8.07 -1.50
N ARG A 117 -19.65 -6.75 -1.64
CA ARG A 117 -20.41 -5.74 -0.89
C ARG A 117 -20.65 -4.52 -1.76
N ARG A 118 -21.87 -3.96 -1.71
CA ARG A 118 -22.10 -2.60 -2.17
C ARG A 118 -21.51 -1.63 -1.17
N LEU A 119 -20.77 -0.65 -1.67
CA LEU A 119 -20.09 0.37 -0.88
C LEU A 119 -20.75 1.74 -1.00
N MET A 120 -21.30 2.06 -2.18
CA MET A 120 -21.92 3.35 -2.47
C MET A 120 -22.93 3.20 -3.61
N THR A 121 -24.00 3.97 -3.56
CA THR A 121 -24.95 4.16 -4.66
C THR A 121 -24.61 5.46 -5.40
N VAL A 122 -24.70 5.45 -6.73
CA VAL A 122 -24.49 6.63 -7.58
C VAL A 122 -25.75 6.87 -8.40
N ASN A 123 -26.41 8.00 -8.17
CA ASN A 123 -27.55 8.46 -8.99
C ASN A 123 -27.03 9.43 -10.03
N VAL A 124 -27.18 9.06 -11.30
CA VAL A 124 -26.83 9.89 -12.46
C VAL A 124 -28.13 10.46 -13.01
N GLU A 125 -28.28 11.79 -12.99
CA GLU A 125 -29.52 12.44 -13.34
C GLU A 125 -29.30 13.81 -14.00
N GLY A 126 -30.34 14.38 -14.57
CA GLY A 126 -30.30 15.64 -15.30
C GLY A 126 -29.85 15.50 -16.75
N ASP A 127 -29.88 16.63 -17.46
CA ASP A 127 -29.45 16.69 -18.85
C ASP A 127 -27.94 16.43 -19.00
N PRO A 128 -27.48 15.72 -20.04
CA PRO A 128 -26.09 15.47 -20.26
C PRO A 128 -25.28 16.76 -20.42
N VAL A 129 -24.18 16.86 -19.67
CA VAL A 129 -23.20 17.93 -19.87
C VAL A 129 -22.30 17.63 -21.09
N PRO A 130 -21.76 18.66 -21.76
CA PRO A 130 -20.85 18.46 -22.90
C PRO A 130 -19.62 17.62 -22.52
N ASP A 131 -19.18 16.83 -23.47
CA ASP A 131 -17.92 16.09 -23.34
C ASP A 131 -16.73 17.02 -23.14
N ILE A 132 -15.85 16.62 -22.21
CA ILE A 132 -14.51 17.17 -22.10
C ILE A 132 -13.49 16.11 -22.48
N GLU A 133 -12.45 16.52 -23.16
CA GLU A 133 -11.33 15.64 -23.47
C GLU A 133 -10.54 15.32 -22.20
N TRP A 134 -10.19 14.06 -22.04
CA TRP A 134 -9.42 13.60 -20.89
C TRP A 134 -7.93 13.50 -21.22
N PRO A 135 -7.04 13.79 -20.26
CA PRO A 135 -5.62 13.64 -20.47
C PRO A 135 -5.26 12.18 -20.75
N THR A 136 -4.22 11.97 -21.54
CA THR A 136 -3.63 10.65 -21.81
C THR A 136 -2.34 10.43 -21.03
N SER A 137 -1.74 11.52 -20.52
CA SER A 137 -0.50 11.53 -19.73
C SER A 137 -0.54 12.72 -18.78
N LEU A 138 0.01 12.59 -17.58
CA LEU A 138 0.06 13.63 -16.53
C LEU A 138 1.46 13.87 -15.99
N ALA A 139 2.41 13.00 -16.31
CA ALA A 139 3.81 13.12 -15.92
C ALA A 139 4.72 12.51 -16.98
N PRO A 140 6.02 12.84 -17.00
CA PRO A 140 6.98 12.07 -17.77
C PRO A 140 7.16 10.68 -17.18
N PRO A 141 7.62 9.68 -17.96
CA PRO A 141 8.02 8.38 -17.42
C PRO A 141 9.07 8.53 -16.32
N SER A 142 8.97 7.69 -15.29
CA SER A 142 9.93 7.71 -14.20
C SER A 142 11.34 7.37 -14.70
N PRO A 143 12.38 8.17 -14.34
CA PRO A 143 13.76 7.87 -14.69
C PRO A 143 14.26 6.55 -14.08
N LEU A 144 13.62 6.08 -13.00
CA LEU A 144 13.94 4.81 -12.36
C LEU A 144 13.87 3.60 -13.31
N ALA A 145 13.08 3.70 -14.40
CA ALA A 145 13.01 2.62 -15.40
C ALA A 145 14.38 2.30 -16.03
N THR A 146 15.23 3.32 -16.21
CA THR A 146 16.53 3.22 -16.91
C THR A 146 17.72 3.57 -16.03
N ASP A 147 17.51 4.08 -14.83
CA ASP A 147 18.58 4.47 -13.91
C ASP A 147 19.54 3.31 -13.63
N LYS A 148 20.84 3.64 -13.52
CA LYS A 148 21.84 2.69 -13.08
C LYS A 148 21.58 2.26 -11.64
N VAL A 149 21.50 0.97 -11.41
CA VAL A 149 21.37 0.39 -10.07
C VAL A 149 22.74 0.36 -9.38
N ASP A 150 22.83 1.02 -8.23
CA ASP A 150 24.05 1.05 -7.42
C ASP A 150 24.13 -0.13 -6.46
N ARG A 151 22.97 -0.65 -6.04
CA ARG A 151 22.87 -1.77 -5.11
C ARG A 151 21.60 -2.57 -5.31
N THR A 152 21.70 -3.89 -5.08
CA THR A 152 20.56 -4.80 -5.03
C THR A 152 20.37 -5.35 -3.62
N ARG A 153 19.11 -5.60 -3.21
CA ARG A 153 18.76 -6.26 -1.95
C ARG A 153 17.64 -7.26 -2.16
N GLN A 154 17.52 -8.20 -1.22
CA GLN A 154 16.40 -9.12 -1.15
C GLN A 154 15.79 -9.07 0.26
N PHE A 155 14.46 -9.05 0.32
CA PHE A 155 13.69 -9.16 1.54
C PHE A 155 12.68 -10.29 1.39
N VAL A 156 12.67 -11.20 2.37
CA VAL A 156 11.79 -12.36 2.41
C VAL A 156 10.74 -12.12 3.47
N PHE A 157 9.49 -12.03 3.06
CA PHE A 157 8.31 -11.89 3.90
C PHE A 157 7.79 -13.28 4.23
N SER A 158 7.57 -13.56 5.50
CA SER A 158 7.10 -14.86 5.99
C SER A 158 6.31 -14.72 7.28
N GLU A 159 5.48 -15.69 7.56
CA GLU A 159 4.59 -15.70 8.71
C GLU A 159 4.57 -17.08 9.41
N ASN A 160 4.13 -17.07 10.66
CA ASN A 160 3.73 -18.23 11.40
C ASN A 160 2.32 -17.99 11.96
N THR A 161 1.31 -18.45 11.25
CA THR A 161 -0.11 -18.27 11.60
C THR A 161 -0.49 -18.92 12.92
N LYS A 162 0.23 -19.98 13.34
CA LYS A 162 -0.03 -20.66 14.63
C LYS A 162 0.34 -19.80 15.83
N THR A 163 1.39 -19.00 15.70
CA THR A 163 1.89 -18.12 16.78
C THR A 163 1.56 -16.65 16.56
N ASN A 164 0.89 -16.34 15.43
CA ASN A 164 0.59 -14.97 14.99
C ASN A 164 1.85 -14.07 14.97
N GLN A 165 2.91 -14.59 14.35
CA GLN A 165 4.19 -13.91 14.24
C GLN A 165 4.56 -13.69 12.77
N PHE A 166 5.05 -12.51 12.47
CA PHE A 166 5.35 -12.08 11.11
C PHE A 166 6.80 -11.61 11.02
N TYR A 167 7.44 -11.88 9.88
CA TYR A 167 8.89 -11.75 9.77
C TYR A 167 9.28 -11.11 8.43
N ILE A 168 10.36 -10.31 8.46
CA ILE A 168 11.14 -9.94 7.29
C ILE A 168 12.55 -10.50 7.47
N ASN A 169 13.03 -11.30 6.51
CA ASN A 169 14.30 -12.03 6.58
C ASN A 169 14.44 -12.88 7.85
N GLY A 170 13.35 -13.55 8.26
CA GLY A 170 13.30 -14.42 9.44
C GLY A 170 13.41 -13.69 10.79
N LYS A 171 13.21 -12.38 10.81
CA LYS A 171 13.28 -11.57 12.04
C LYS A 171 12.02 -10.75 12.21
N GLN A 172 11.52 -10.69 13.44
CA GLN A 172 10.49 -9.73 13.82
C GLN A 172 11.10 -8.34 14.00
N PHE A 173 10.24 -7.34 13.99
CA PHE A 173 10.62 -5.95 14.25
C PHE A 173 11.36 -5.81 15.59
N ASP A 174 12.34 -4.95 15.58
CA ASP A 174 13.14 -4.58 16.74
C ASP A 174 13.54 -3.11 16.57
N ALA A 175 12.96 -2.24 17.39
CA ALA A 175 13.16 -0.81 17.34
C ALA A 175 14.62 -0.37 17.54
N THR A 176 15.45 -1.26 18.07
CA THR A 176 16.88 -1.01 18.32
C THR A 176 17.79 -1.49 17.19
N ARG A 177 17.21 -2.05 16.11
CA ARG A 177 17.96 -2.62 15.01
C ARG A 177 17.65 -1.93 13.68
N VAL A 178 18.64 -1.23 13.12
CA VAL A 178 18.57 -0.77 11.73
C VAL A 178 18.85 -1.97 10.81
N ASN A 179 17.89 -2.28 9.94
CA ASN A 179 17.96 -3.43 9.04
C ASN A 179 18.64 -3.08 7.71
N VAL A 180 18.51 -1.82 7.29
CA VAL A 180 19.02 -1.31 6.04
C VAL A 180 19.74 0.00 6.28
N VAL A 181 20.97 0.11 5.80
CA VAL A 181 21.65 1.41 5.64
C VAL A 181 21.79 1.68 4.15
N ALA A 182 21.18 2.77 3.70
CA ALA A 182 21.24 3.24 2.32
C ALA A 182 22.04 4.55 2.23
N LYS A 183 22.63 4.80 1.06
CA LYS A 183 23.38 6.03 0.80
C LYS A 183 22.53 7.02 0.04
N LEU A 184 22.49 8.27 0.51
CA LEU A 184 21.83 9.36 -0.23
C LEU A 184 22.46 9.50 -1.63
N GLY A 185 21.62 9.70 -2.64
CA GLY A 185 22.01 9.85 -4.03
C GLY A 185 22.28 8.52 -4.75
N THR A 186 21.83 7.38 -4.20
CA THR A 186 21.95 6.08 -4.87
C THR A 186 20.59 5.51 -5.26
N THR A 187 20.58 4.74 -6.35
CA THR A 187 19.44 3.95 -6.80
C THR A 187 19.63 2.50 -6.36
N GLU A 188 18.66 1.97 -5.63
CA GLU A 188 18.67 0.56 -5.23
C GLU A 188 17.51 -0.20 -5.90
N GLU A 189 17.76 -1.47 -6.23
CA GLU A 189 16.74 -2.41 -6.70
C GLU A 189 16.53 -3.49 -5.64
N TRP A 190 15.27 -3.64 -5.20
CA TRP A 190 14.90 -4.59 -4.16
C TRP A 190 14.01 -5.69 -4.72
N THR A 191 14.33 -6.94 -4.40
CA THR A 191 13.45 -8.08 -4.62
C THR A 191 12.71 -8.39 -3.33
N LEU A 192 11.41 -8.22 -3.36
CA LEU A 192 10.49 -8.47 -2.25
C LEU A 192 9.86 -9.84 -2.48
N LYS A 193 10.29 -10.86 -1.75
CA LYS A 193 9.84 -12.23 -1.92
C LYS A 193 8.85 -12.57 -0.81
N ASN A 194 7.66 -13.00 -1.17
CA ASN A 194 6.67 -13.54 -0.25
C ASN A 194 6.75 -15.08 -0.27
N VAL A 195 7.05 -15.70 0.87
CA VAL A 195 7.07 -17.17 1.01
C VAL A 195 5.91 -17.68 1.88
N SER A 196 5.01 -16.80 2.30
CA SER A 196 3.79 -17.15 3.01
C SER A 196 2.67 -17.54 2.04
N ARG A 197 1.56 -17.99 2.59
CA ARG A 197 0.38 -18.41 1.84
C ARG A 197 -0.73 -17.35 1.85
N GLU A 198 -0.36 -16.13 2.20
CA GLU A 198 -1.19 -14.93 2.19
C GLU A 198 -0.48 -13.81 1.42
N GLU A 199 -1.25 -12.93 0.77
CA GLU A 199 -0.75 -11.71 0.16
C GLU A 199 -0.43 -10.65 1.23
N HIS A 200 0.70 -9.96 1.07
CA HIS A 200 1.10 -8.86 1.95
C HIS A 200 1.24 -7.56 1.17
N PRO A 201 0.55 -6.46 1.55
CA PRO A 201 0.82 -5.15 0.96
C PRO A 201 2.12 -4.59 1.53
N PHE A 202 3.18 -4.58 0.72
CA PHE A 202 4.43 -3.90 1.06
C PHE A 202 4.23 -2.40 0.97
N HIS A 203 4.65 -1.68 2.00
CA HIS A 203 4.71 -0.22 2.04
C HIS A 203 6.07 0.26 2.54
N ILE A 204 6.55 1.38 1.99
CA ILE A 204 7.76 2.07 2.47
C ILE A 204 7.48 3.55 2.67
N HIS A 205 7.91 4.08 3.82
CA HIS A 205 7.79 5.51 4.10
C HIS A 205 8.80 6.32 3.28
N VAL A 206 8.41 7.52 2.90
CA VAL A 206 9.11 8.65 2.29
C VAL A 206 9.82 8.42 0.95
N ASN A 207 10.06 7.19 0.52
CA ASN A 207 10.65 6.91 -0.80
C ASN A 207 9.68 6.09 -1.65
N ASP A 208 9.20 6.70 -2.70
CA ASP A 208 8.43 5.99 -3.72
C ASP A 208 9.34 5.08 -4.55
N PHE A 209 8.76 4.07 -5.14
CA PHE A 209 9.44 3.09 -5.99
C PHE A 209 8.70 2.84 -7.29
N LEU A 210 9.43 2.44 -8.32
CA LEU A 210 8.88 1.90 -9.55
C LEU A 210 8.85 0.37 -9.48
N VAL A 211 7.71 -0.25 -9.80
CA VAL A 211 7.62 -1.71 -9.94
C VAL A 211 8.24 -2.13 -11.27
N MET A 212 9.25 -2.99 -11.22
CA MET A 212 10.01 -3.44 -12.39
C MET A 212 9.55 -4.80 -12.90
N ALA A 213 9.15 -5.70 -12.01
CA ALA A 213 8.69 -7.04 -12.38
C ALA A 213 7.82 -7.65 -11.27
N VAL A 214 6.93 -8.56 -11.67
CA VAL A 214 6.15 -9.42 -10.77
C VAL A 214 6.37 -10.87 -11.20
N ASN A 215 6.76 -11.74 -10.27
CA ASN A 215 7.07 -13.15 -10.52
C ASN A 215 8.05 -13.34 -11.69
N GLY A 216 9.10 -12.54 -11.73
CA GLY A 216 10.13 -12.55 -12.76
C GLY A 216 9.71 -11.98 -14.12
N LYS A 217 8.43 -11.64 -14.31
CA LYS A 217 7.93 -11.03 -15.55
C LYS A 217 7.98 -9.52 -15.46
N PRO A 218 8.65 -8.82 -16.39
CA PRO A 218 8.61 -7.37 -16.45
C PRO A 218 7.17 -6.84 -16.51
N VAL A 219 6.90 -5.76 -15.82
CA VAL A 219 5.62 -5.07 -15.88
C VAL A 219 5.81 -3.65 -16.38
N GLU A 220 4.85 -3.18 -17.16
CA GLU A 220 4.79 -1.78 -17.53
C GLU A 220 4.25 -0.98 -16.34
N SER A 221 5.06 -0.08 -15.81
CA SER A 221 4.72 0.75 -14.66
C SER A 221 4.61 2.20 -15.08
N TYR A 222 3.45 2.78 -14.87
CA TYR A 222 3.13 4.13 -15.37
C TYR A 222 3.41 5.24 -14.36
N SER A 223 3.73 4.89 -13.11
CA SER A 223 4.14 5.85 -12.08
C SER A 223 4.91 5.16 -10.95
N GLU A 224 5.63 5.95 -10.18
CA GLU A 224 6.13 5.53 -8.89
C GLU A 224 4.95 5.33 -7.92
N GLN A 225 5.16 4.53 -6.88
CA GLN A 225 4.16 4.19 -5.86
C GLN A 225 4.86 3.85 -4.54
N ASP A 226 4.15 3.86 -3.44
CA ASP A 226 4.70 3.51 -2.12
C ASP A 226 4.13 2.22 -1.53
N THR A 227 3.09 1.67 -2.18
CA THR A 227 2.39 0.46 -1.72
C THR A 227 2.17 -0.50 -2.88
N VAL A 228 2.59 -1.78 -2.71
CA VAL A 228 2.39 -2.83 -3.72
C VAL A 228 2.06 -4.17 -3.07
N PRO A 229 1.05 -4.93 -3.56
CA PRO A 229 0.77 -6.28 -3.09
C PRO A 229 1.89 -7.25 -3.45
N LEU A 230 2.32 -8.06 -2.48
CA LEU A 230 3.23 -9.19 -2.69
C LEU A 230 2.40 -10.45 -2.88
N PRO A 231 2.42 -11.08 -4.07
CA PRO A 231 1.59 -12.25 -4.35
C PRO A 231 2.00 -13.47 -3.52
N VAL A 232 1.05 -14.34 -3.21
CA VAL A 232 1.27 -15.60 -2.48
C VAL A 232 2.38 -16.41 -3.15
N GLY A 233 3.41 -16.77 -2.39
CA GLY A 233 4.54 -17.57 -2.88
C GLY A 233 5.33 -16.94 -4.03
N GLY A 234 5.15 -15.64 -4.27
CA GLY A 234 5.74 -14.90 -5.39
C GLY A 234 6.74 -13.83 -4.99
N GLU A 235 7.07 -12.97 -5.94
CA GLU A 235 8.00 -11.87 -5.70
C GLU A 235 7.64 -10.63 -6.53
N VAL A 236 8.01 -9.47 -5.99
CA VAL A 236 7.95 -8.18 -6.70
C VAL A 236 9.34 -7.55 -6.69
N ARG A 237 9.80 -7.10 -7.84
CA ARG A 237 11.04 -6.34 -7.97
C ARG A 237 10.71 -4.88 -8.13
N ILE A 238 11.26 -4.07 -7.23
CA ILE A 238 11.06 -2.62 -7.18
C ILE A 238 12.39 -1.88 -7.29
N ARG A 239 12.35 -0.66 -7.80
CA ARG A 239 13.51 0.22 -7.88
C ARG A 239 13.17 1.58 -7.30
N MET A 240 14.06 2.13 -6.47
CA MET A 240 13.88 3.41 -5.80
C MET A 240 15.17 4.22 -5.74
N HIS A 241 15.04 5.54 -5.65
CA HIS A 241 16.16 6.45 -5.53
C HIS A 241 16.13 7.17 -4.18
N PHE A 242 17.16 6.98 -3.38
CA PHE A 242 17.30 7.64 -2.08
C PHE A 242 17.89 9.06 -2.25
N ASN A 243 17.10 10.02 -2.74
CA ASN A 243 17.61 11.34 -3.14
C ASN A 243 17.09 12.53 -2.34
N ARG A 244 16.06 12.36 -1.50
CA ARG A 244 15.37 13.50 -0.86
C ARG A 244 15.65 13.63 0.63
N PHE A 245 15.66 12.52 1.35
CA PHE A 245 15.62 12.53 2.81
C PHE A 245 16.78 11.74 3.40
N VAL A 246 17.35 12.24 4.50
CA VAL A 246 18.27 11.50 5.37
C VAL A 246 17.57 11.23 6.69
N GLY A 247 17.99 10.16 7.38
CA GLY A 247 17.41 9.75 8.66
C GLY A 247 16.80 8.37 8.60
N THR A 248 16.10 8.01 9.66
CA THR A 248 15.47 6.70 9.84
C THR A 248 14.00 6.74 9.53
N TYR A 249 13.52 5.71 8.82
CA TYR A 249 12.12 5.44 8.57
C TYR A 249 11.90 3.94 8.37
N VAL A 250 10.66 3.53 8.16
CA VAL A 250 10.29 2.11 8.13
C VAL A 250 9.78 1.68 6.76
N PHE A 251 9.86 0.37 6.51
CA PHE A 251 9.05 -0.33 5.54
C PHE A 251 8.42 -1.55 6.21
N HIS A 252 7.22 -1.90 5.80
CA HIS A 252 6.43 -2.91 6.49
C HIS A 252 5.34 -3.51 5.60
N CYS A 253 4.69 -4.57 6.07
CA CYS A 253 3.38 -4.98 5.59
C CYS A 253 2.34 -4.00 6.10
N HIS A 254 1.42 -3.54 5.26
CA HIS A 254 0.40 -2.55 5.66
C HIS A 254 -0.89 -3.19 6.21
N ILE A 255 -0.91 -4.49 6.49
CA ILE A 255 -1.91 -5.11 7.35
C ILE A 255 -1.47 -4.84 8.79
N LEU A 256 -2.28 -4.08 9.55
CA LEU A 256 -1.90 -3.56 10.88
C LEU A 256 -1.53 -4.68 11.85
N ALA A 257 -2.26 -5.80 11.85
CA ALA A 257 -1.95 -6.94 12.70
C ALA A 257 -0.58 -7.56 12.35
N HIS A 258 -0.18 -7.58 11.07
CA HIS A 258 1.12 -8.10 10.62
C HIS A 258 2.25 -7.15 10.97
N GLU A 259 2.05 -5.86 10.79
CA GLU A 259 2.98 -4.80 11.17
C GLU A 259 3.27 -4.85 12.67
N ASP A 260 2.22 -4.81 13.51
CA ASP A 260 2.32 -4.80 14.97
C ASP A 260 2.95 -6.10 15.53
N ASN A 261 2.77 -7.23 14.84
CA ASN A 261 3.33 -8.53 15.21
C ASN A 261 4.66 -8.87 14.52
N GLY A 262 5.34 -7.86 13.93
CA GLY A 262 6.74 -7.96 13.58
C GLY A 262 7.12 -7.81 12.12
N MET A 263 6.18 -7.66 11.17
CA MET A 263 6.50 -7.53 9.74
C MET A 263 6.87 -6.09 9.36
N MET A 264 7.90 -5.58 10.02
CA MET A 264 8.44 -4.23 9.83
C MET A 264 9.96 -4.21 9.96
N ASN A 265 10.60 -3.30 9.24
CA ASN A 265 12.04 -3.07 9.28
C ASN A 265 12.38 -1.58 9.24
N ILE A 266 13.57 -1.21 9.73
CA ILE A 266 14.09 0.15 9.75
C ILE A 266 15.12 0.35 8.64
N VAL A 267 14.98 1.44 7.90
CA VAL A 267 15.98 2.00 6.96
C VAL A 267 16.61 3.24 7.60
N ASP A 268 17.93 3.35 7.55
CA ASP A 268 18.68 4.60 7.81
C ASP A 268 19.33 5.09 6.52
N VAL A 269 18.93 6.26 6.05
CA VAL A 269 19.54 6.90 4.88
C VAL A 269 20.53 7.94 5.35
N SER A 270 21.78 7.81 4.91
CA SER A 270 22.85 8.70 5.30
C SER A 270 23.69 9.18 4.10
N LYS A 271 24.34 10.33 4.22
CA LYS A 271 25.16 10.91 3.15
C LYS A 271 26.32 10.01 2.71
N ASN A 272 26.88 9.21 3.63
CA ASN A 272 28.06 8.38 3.39
C ASN A 272 27.76 6.87 3.29
N GLY A 273 26.48 6.47 3.41
CA GLY A 273 26.08 5.06 3.39
C GLY A 273 26.51 4.25 4.63
N LYS A 274 26.79 4.92 5.73
CA LYS A 274 27.08 4.32 7.04
C LYS A 274 26.03 4.77 8.05
N LEU A 275 25.76 3.95 9.05
CA LEU A 275 24.84 4.32 10.11
C LEU A 275 25.19 5.71 10.67
N SER A 276 24.19 6.59 10.74
CA SER A 276 24.42 7.96 11.20
C SER A 276 24.77 7.98 12.69
N LYS A 277 25.61 8.91 13.11
CA LYS A 277 25.95 9.08 14.54
C LYS A 277 24.71 9.37 15.38
N ALA A 278 23.76 10.14 14.85
CA ALA A 278 22.51 10.46 15.53
C ALA A 278 21.68 9.20 15.74
N THR A 279 21.49 8.39 14.69
CA THR A 279 20.79 7.10 14.77
C THR A 279 21.48 6.16 15.77
N GLN A 280 22.82 6.04 15.73
CA GLN A 280 23.56 5.22 16.67
C GLN A 280 23.35 5.66 18.12
N GLN A 281 23.37 6.97 18.40
CA GLN A 281 23.11 7.50 19.74
C GLN A 281 21.69 7.19 20.24
N ILE A 282 20.68 7.25 19.35
CA ILE A 282 19.29 6.88 19.69
C ILE A 282 19.23 5.38 20.04
N LEU A 283 19.78 4.51 19.20
CA LEU A 283 19.82 3.06 19.45
C LEU A 283 20.54 2.71 20.75
N ASP A 284 21.69 3.34 21.02
CA ASP A 284 22.45 3.14 22.25
C ASP A 284 21.67 3.59 23.49
N LYS A 285 20.89 4.67 23.37
CA LYS A 285 19.99 5.13 24.44
C LYS A 285 18.88 4.14 24.70
N MET A 286 18.18 3.70 23.66
CA MET A 286 17.08 2.73 23.75
C MET A 286 17.56 1.40 24.36
N ASN A 287 18.71 0.90 23.92
CA ASN A 287 19.31 -0.33 24.48
C ASN A 287 19.62 -0.20 25.98
N ARG A 288 20.13 0.97 26.42
CA ARG A 288 20.38 1.22 27.86
C ARG A 288 19.08 1.28 28.67
N GLU A 289 18.04 1.91 28.15
CA GLU A 289 16.73 2.00 28.83
C GLU A 289 16.09 0.63 28.97
N MET A 290 16.13 -0.23 27.94
CA MET A 290 15.62 -1.59 28.02
C MET A 290 16.42 -2.46 29.00
N ALA A 291 17.75 -2.37 29.01
CA ALA A 291 18.58 -3.09 29.96
C ALA A 291 18.32 -2.66 31.42
N GLY A 292 18.00 -1.37 31.65
CA GLY A 292 17.65 -0.85 32.97
C GLY A 292 16.30 -1.34 33.48
N GLN A 293 15.34 -1.57 32.60
CA GLN A 293 14.01 -2.10 32.97
C GLN A 293 14.06 -3.57 33.40
N HIS A 294 14.99 -4.35 32.87
CA HIS A 294 15.18 -5.76 33.28
C HIS A 294 15.87 -5.92 34.65
N MET A 295 16.55 -4.90 35.16
CA MET A 295 17.21 -4.96 36.48
C MET A 295 16.34 -4.44 37.63
N GLY A 296 15.16 -3.89 37.34
CA GLY A 296 14.24 -3.32 38.34
C GLY A 296 13.13 -4.25 38.86
N HIS A 297 13.12 -5.51 38.46
CA HIS A 297 12.13 -6.50 38.87
C HIS A 297 12.78 -7.74 39.55
N HIS A 298 13.59 -7.46 40.57
CA HIS A 298 14.05 -8.52 41.52
C HIS A 298 13.70 -8.11 42.93
#